data_5bbfc8c08435a9c83097f519357ed78a
#
_entry.id   5bbfc8c08435a9c83097f519357ed78a
#
_cell.length_a   1.000
_cell.length_b   1.000
_cell.length_c   1.000
_cell.angle_alpha   90.00
_cell.angle_beta   90.00
_cell.angle_gamma   90.00
#
_symmetry.space_group_name_H-M   'P 1'
#
loop_
_entity.id
_entity.type
_entity.pdbx_description
1 polymer ?
#
loop_
_entity_poly.entity_id
_entity_poly.type
_entity_poly.pdbx_seq_one_letter_code
_entity_poly.pdbx_strand_id
1 'polypeptide(L)'
;PVRRALARLTAALVATGMVTSASHAQAVTGAGADATPIPRGSVRIRLAGIWDATDRVFTADSSRPYLSTLATSSFGVRHVPQLAPAQDAIRSLSGAATFNLSLGTLEAGGDTRRSTTPIALDVGLTNRFAIGIVVPYIETRNNAKLILNRDGTSATIGQNPAFSATAGAAARTANGTLLRQIDQARTLLAAEITRCAAPAATGCDAIRANAAAAQQLVQRAAETQSAIVTVYGDSVRAGSPVVPISGSATQAAINTRLGALRTEFESFGVTSMAAGSLPAPATIVNGPGAIARIVGDTAYGLDYNVLDGTRRSGIGDI
;
A
#
# COMPACT_ATOMS: atom_id res chain seq x y z
N PRO A 1 -6.26 54.35 -4.48
CA PRO A 1 -5.52 53.18 -3.98
C PRO A 1 -5.46 52.08 -4.99
N VAL A 2 -6.52 51.79 -5.76
CA VAL A 2 -6.63 50.68 -6.72
C VAL A 2 -5.63 50.80 -7.87
N ARG A 3 -5.38 51.98 -8.43
CA ARG A 3 -4.42 52.20 -9.52
C ARG A 3 -2.97 51.89 -9.17
N ARG A 4 -2.57 52.06 -7.89
CA ARG A 4 -1.21 51.72 -7.43
C ARG A 4 -1.04 50.21 -7.18
N ALA A 5 -2.12 49.53 -6.87
CA ALA A 5 -2.12 48.07 -6.73
C ALA A 5 -1.98 47.36 -8.09
N LEU A 6 -2.72 47.85 -9.10
CA LEU A 6 -2.64 47.29 -10.46
C LEU A 6 -1.22 47.50 -11.09
N ALA A 7 -0.61 48.66 -10.89
CA ALA A 7 0.72 48.94 -11.41
C ALA A 7 1.80 48.08 -10.74
N ARG A 8 1.62 47.69 -9.49
CA ARG A 8 2.53 46.75 -8.78
C ARG A 8 2.33 45.30 -9.19
N LEU A 9 1.10 44.92 -9.50
CA LEU A 9 0.80 43.57 -10.04
C LEU A 9 1.40 43.37 -11.43
N THR A 10 1.27 44.37 -12.33
CA THR A 10 1.86 44.30 -13.66
C THR A 10 3.39 44.29 -13.63
N ALA A 11 4.03 45.06 -12.72
CA ALA A 11 5.48 45.03 -12.59
C ALA A 11 6.01 43.70 -12.00
N ALA A 12 5.28 43.10 -11.06
CA ALA A 12 5.62 41.78 -10.51
C ALA A 12 5.45 40.65 -11.54
N LEU A 13 4.42 40.70 -12.39
CA LEU A 13 4.21 39.72 -13.45
C LEU A 13 5.32 39.76 -14.51
N VAL A 14 5.78 40.93 -14.88
CA VAL A 14 6.87 41.10 -15.86
C VAL A 14 8.21 40.64 -15.30
N ALA A 15 8.48 40.90 -14.01
CA ALA A 15 9.72 40.50 -13.37
C ALA A 15 9.86 38.98 -13.11
N THR A 16 8.76 38.29 -12.83
CA THR A 16 8.75 36.84 -12.61
C THR A 16 8.84 36.04 -13.92
N GLY A 17 8.35 36.58 -15.02
CA GLY A 17 8.42 35.92 -16.35
C GLY A 17 9.81 35.89 -16.99
N MET A 18 10.77 36.69 -16.49
CA MET A 18 12.10 36.72 -17.10
C MET A 18 13.11 35.68 -16.58
N VAL A 19 12.78 34.93 -15.53
CA VAL A 19 13.80 34.10 -14.85
C VAL A 19 13.62 32.59 -15.06
N THR A 20 12.51 32.10 -15.61
CA THR A 20 12.25 30.65 -15.53
C THR A 20 11.80 29.98 -16.82
N SER A 21 12.23 30.25 -17.99
CA SER A 21 11.90 29.27 -19.04
C SER A 21 12.24 29.65 -20.47
N ALA A 22 13.49 29.93 -20.74
CA ALA A 22 13.96 30.04 -22.11
C ALA A 22 13.79 28.74 -22.93
N SER A 23 13.70 27.58 -22.26
CA SER A 23 13.60 26.28 -22.95
C SER A 23 12.18 25.87 -23.38
N HIS A 24 11.15 26.31 -22.66
CA HIS A 24 9.77 25.93 -23.02
C HIS A 24 9.12 26.90 -24.03
N ALA A 25 9.51 28.15 -24.03
CA ALA A 25 9.01 29.12 -24.98
C ALA A 25 9.43 28.82 -26.42
N GLN A 26 10.61 28.21 -26.66
CA GLN A 26 11.08 27.83 -27.98
C GLN A 26 10.25 26.74 -28.66
N ALA A 27 9.73 25.76 -27.85
CA ALA A 27 8.87 24.70 -28.41
C ALA A 27 7.51 25.22 -28.89
N VAL A 28 6.99 26.26 -28.27
CA VAL A 28 5.68 26.84 -28.59
C VAL A 28 5.75 27.84 -29.75
N THR A 29 6.88 28.53 -29.91
CA THR A 29 7.07 29.53 -30.97
C THR A 29 7.57 28.94 -32.29
N GLY A 30 8.13 27.72 -32.26
CA GLY A 30 8.76 27.09 -33.44
C GLY A 30 7.79 26.55 -34.50
N ALA A 31 6.55 26.25 -34.16
CA ALA A 31 5.58 25.71 -35.11
C ALA A 31 4.91 26.85 -35.91
N GLY A 32 5.45 27.17 -37.07
CA GLY A 32 4.83 28.08 -38.02
C GLY A 32 5.02 29.58 -37.73
N ALA A 33 6.02 29.94 -36.93
CA ALA A 33 6.35 31.34 -36.71
C ALA A 33 7.08 31.90 -37.96
N ASP A 34 6.40 32.76 -38.70
CA ASP A 34 7.00 33.52 -39.77
C ASP A 34 7.77 34.71 -39.16
N ALA A 35 9.04 34.87 -39.59
CA ALA A 35 9.88 35.98 -39.17
C ALA A 35 9.50 37.32 -39.82
N THR A 36 8.47 37.34 -40.66
CA THR A 36 8.04 38.54 -41.39
C THR A 36 7.45 39.55 -40.39
N PRO A 37 7.99 40.77 -40.32
CA PRO A 37 7.45 41.82 -39.47
C PRO A 37 6.00 42.14 -39.86
N ILE A 38 5.17 42.39 -38.82
CA ILE A 38 3.79 42.79 -39.03
C ILE A 38 3.77 44.28 -39.43
N PRO A 39 3.03 44.66 -40.46
CA PRO A 39 2.93 46.05 -40.86
C PRO A 39 2.43 46.99 -39.75
N ARG A 40 2.89 48.22 -39.75
CA ARG A 40 2.47 49.24 -38.76
C ARG A 40 0.96 49.31 -38.64
N GLY A 41 0.46 49.29 -37.41
CA GLY A 41 -0.98 49.39 -37.10
C GLY A 41 -1.77 48.12 -37.35
N SER A 42 -1.15 47.03 -37.74
CA SER A 42 -1.79 45.73 -37.92
C SER A 42 -1.63 44.88 -36.65
N VAL A 43 -2.66 44.07 -36.40
CA VAL A 43 -2.71 43.09 -35.29
C VAL A 43 -2.84 41.71 -35.87
N ARG A 44 -2.01 40.78 -35.42
CA ARG A 44 -2.07 39.36 -35.79
C ARG A 44 -2.43 38.55 -34.52
N ILE A 45 -3.47 37.73 -34.62
CA ILE A 45 -3.83 36.76 -33.62
C ILE A 45 -3.52 35.39 -34.18
N ARG A 46 -2.79 34.57 -33.40
CA ARG A 46 -2.48 33.20 -33.77
C ARG A 46 -2.99 32.26 -32.67
N LEU A 47 -3.61 31.20 -33.10
CA LEU A 47 -4.05 30.12 -32.26
C LEU A 47 -3.43 28.83 -32.80
N ALA A 48 -2.87 28.01 -31.95
CA ALA A 48 -2.36 26.68 -32.29
C ALA A 48 -2.81 25.68 -31.26
N GLY A 49 -2.76 24.40 -31.60
CA GLY A 49 -3.00 23.29 -30.68
C GLY A 49 -1.82 22.33 -30.74
N ILE A 50 -1.29 21.99 -29.60
CA ILE A 50 -0.24 20.98 -29.44
C ILE A 50 -0.80 19.92 -28.51
N TRP A 51 -0.84 18.68 -28.97
CA TRP A 51 -1.28 17.54 -28.18
C TRP A 51 -0.10 16.59 -28.00
N ASP A 52 0.15 16.26 -26.78
CA ASP A 52 1.20 15.33 -26.38
C ASP A 52 0.58 14.22 -25.52
N ALA A 53 0.96 12.99 -25.80
CA ALA A 53 0.55 11.83 -25.02
C ALA A 53 1.78 11.00 -24.70
N THR A 54 2.01 10.80 -23.40
CA THR A 54 3.16 10.06 -22.90
C THR A 54 2.68 8.88 -22.07
N ASP A 55 2.93 7.67 -22.54
CA ASP A 55 2.66 6.40 -21.85
C ASP A 55 3.95 5.67 -21.45
N ARG A 56 5.11 6.16 -21.91
CA ARG A 56 6.41 5.56 -21.69
C ARG A 56 7.45 6.61 -21.30
N VAL A 57 8.40 6.17 -20.49
CA VAL A 57 9.58 6.95 -20.12
C VAL A 57 10.80 6.32 -20.79
N PHE A 58 11.62 7.14 -21.44
CA PHE A 58 12.89 6.71 -22.01
C PHE A 58 13.99 6.79 -20.96
N THR A 59 14.77 5.73 -20.87
CA THR A 59 16.01 5.67 -20.09
C THR A 59 17.19 5.57 -21.07
N ALA A 60 18.41 5.63 -20.57
CA ALA A 60 19.60 5.54 -21.43
C ALA A 60 19.58 4.30 -22.34
N ASP A 61 19.08 3.17 -21.84
CA ASP A 61 19.17 1.88 -22.53
C ASP A 61 17.83 1.32 -23.03
N SER A 62 16.70 1.90 -22.62
CA SER A 62 15.38 1.33 -22.93
C SER A 62 14.24 2.31 -22.74
N SER A 63 13.07 1.96 -23.26
CA SER A 63 11.82 2.62 -22.88
C SER A 63 11.03 1.75 -21.92
N ARG A 64 10.47 2.37 -20.88
CA ARG A 64 9.65 1.70 -19.85
C ARG A 64 8.25 2.31 -19.80
N PRO A 65 7.22 1.54 -19.45
CA PRO A 65 5.90 2.11 -19.21
C PRO A 65 5.96 3.19 -18.11
N TYR A 66 5.15 4.21 -18.27
CA TYR A 66 5.01 5.25 -17.24
C TYR A 66 4.60 4.62 -15.91
N LEU A 67 5.20 5.03 -14.81
CA LEU A 67 5.03 4.47 -13.45
C LEU A 67 5.57 3.02 -13.25
N SER A 68 6.22 2.39 -14.23
CA SER A 68 6.77 1.03 -14.08
C SER A 68 7.77 0.88 -12.93
N THR A 69 8.36 1.98 -12.45
CA THR A 69 9.24 1.98 -11.26
C THR A 69 8.51 1.65 -9.97
N LEU A 70 7.19 1.77 -9.94
CA LEU A 70 6.35 1.37 -8.81
C LEU A 70 5.98 -0.12 -8.86
N ALA A 71 6.16 -0.77 -10.01
CA ALA A 71 5.87 -2.19 -10.16
C ALA A 71 6.84 -3.04 -9.35
N THR A 72 6.31 -4.08 -8.70
CA THR A 72 7.12 -5.03 -7.95
C THR A 72 6.50 -6.43 -8.03
N SER A 73 7.35 -7.46 -8.01
CA SER A 73 6.90 -8.85 -7.96
C SER A 73 6.40 -9.28 -6.58
N SER A 74 6.70 -8.50 -5.53
CA SER A 74 6.29 -8.80 -4.16
C SER A 74 6.01 -7.50 -3.41
N PHE A 75 4.73 -7.12 -3.34
CA PHE A 75 4.28 -5.97 -2.58
C PHE A 75 4.03 -6.39 -1.13
N GLY A 76 4.93 -6.04 -0.22
CA GLY A 76 4.91 -6.51 1.16
C GLY A 76 5.50 -5.50 2.14
N VAL A 77 6.09 -6.00 3.23
CA VAL A 77 6.62 -5.18 4.35
C VAL A 77 7.57 -4.08 3.90
N ARG A 78 8.37 -4.33 2.85
CA ARG A 78 9.27 -3.31 2.30
C ARG A 78 8.54 -2.06 1.83
N HIS A 79 7.30 -2.22 1.35
CA HIS A 79 6.46 -1.13 0.83
C HIS A 79 5.44 -0.63 1.86
N VAL A 80 5.07 -1.50 2.79
CA VAL A 80 4.13 -1.23 3.89
C VAL A 80 4.77 -1.68 5.21
N PRO A 81 5.68 -0.88 5.80
CA PRO A 81 6.42 -1.26 7.02
C PRO A 81 5.52 -1.58 8.22
N GLN A 82 4.31 -1.04 8.25
CA GLN A 82 3.31 -1.30 9.30
C GLN A 82 2.89 -2.78 9.40
N LEU A 83 3.18 -3.58 8.36
CA LEU A 83 2.93 -5.03 8.36
C LEU A 83 4.07 -5.85 8.97
N ALA A 84 5.20 -5.22 9.35
CA ALA A 84 6.34 -5.92 9.93
C ALA A 84 5.98 -6.71 11.20
N PRO A 85 5.24 -6.16 12.18
CA PRO A 85 4.86 -6.93 13.37
C PRO A 85 4.04 -8.17 13.04
N ALA A 86 3.16 -8.10 12.04
CA ALA A 86 2.39 -9.26 11.59
C ALA A 86 3.29 -10.31 10.94
N GLN A 87 4.25 -9.90 10.12
CA GLN A 87 5.22 -10.82 9.52
C GLN A 87 6.04 -11.57 10.56
N ASP A 88 6.55 -10.85 11.55
CA ASP A 88 7.38 -11.44 12.61
C ASP A 88 6.55 -12.37 13.50
N ALA A 89 5.31 -12.00 13.80
CA ALA A 89 4.39 -12.87 14.53
C ALA A 89 4.02 -14.14 13.72
N ILE A 90 3.81 -14.02 12.40
CA ILE A 90 3.59 -15.20 11.52
C ILE A 90 4.82 -16.09 11.48
N ARG A 91 6.03 -15.54 11.41
CA ARG A 91 7.28 -16.30 11.50
C ARG A 91 7.38 -17.07 12.82
N SER A 92 7.09 -16.39 13.92
CA SER A 92 7.08 -17.02 15.25
C SER A 92 6.04 -18.14 15.34
N LEU A 93 4.80 -17.91 14.87
CA LEU A 93 3.73 -18.91 14.90
C LEU A 93 4.02 -20.11 13.99
N SER A 94 4.51 -19.89 12.78
CA SER A 94 4.75 -20.95 11.80
C SER A 94 6.10 -21.66 12.00
N GLY A 95 7.07 -21.01 12.63
CA GLY A 95 8.47 -21.44 12.66
C GLY A 95 9.21 -21.24 11.34
N ALA A 96 8.59 -20.61 10.36
CA ALA A 96 9.18 -20.34 9.06
C ALA A 96 9.95 -19.01 9.08
N ALA A 97 11.22 -19.05 9.47
CA ALA A 97 12.05 -17.84 9.55
C ALA A 97 12.18 -17.10 8.21
N THR A 98 12.08 -17.80 7.09
CA THR A 98 12.16 -17.25 5.74
C THR A 98 10.83 -16.74 5.19
N PHE A 99 9.74 -16.85 5.96
CA PHE A 99 8.45 -16.34 5.50
C PHE A 99 8.52 -14.86 5.20
N ASN A 100 8.07 -14.46 4.02
CA ASN A 100 7.92 -13.09 3.60
C ASN A 100 6.43 -12.79 3.32
N LEU A 101 5.93 -11.80 4.02
CA LEU A 101 4.59 -11.30 3.83
C LEU A 101 4.50 -10.59 2.48
N SER A 102 3.63 -11.07 1.60
CA SER A 102 3.39 -10.50 0.28
C SER A 102 1.91 -10.44 -0.04
N LEU A 103 1.46 -9.28 -0.45
CA LEU A 103 0.13 -9.03 -1.02
C LEU A 103 0.07 -9.43 -2.52
N GLY A 104 1.18 -9.90 -3.06
CA GLY A 104 1.30 -10.29 -4.46
C GLY A 104 2.07 -9.30 -5.32
N THR A 105 2.01 -9.49 -6.62
CA THR A 105 2.60 -8.58 -7.61
C THR A 105 1.85 -7.25 -7.64
N LEU A 106 2.58 -6.15 -7.71
CA LEU A 106 2.03 -4.84 -7.99
C LEU A 106 2.42 -4.45 -9.42
N GLU A 107 1.44 -4.29 -10.29
CA GLU A 107 1.59 -3.70 -11.60
C GLU A 107 1.21 -2.23 -11.53
N ALA A 108 2.03 -1.39 -12.14
CA ALA A 108 1.79 0.04 -12.22
C ALA A 108 1.91 0.48 -13.68
N GLY A 109 0.97 1.27 -14.12
CA GLY A 109 0.97 1.86 -15.44
C GLY A 109 0.16 3.15 -15.45
N GLY A 110 0.31 3.93 -16.49
CA GLY A 110 -0.43 5.16 -16.64
C GLY A 110 -0.09 5.87 -17.92
N ASP A 111 -0.79 6.94 -18.16
CA ASP A 111 -0.55 7.85 -19.25
C ASP A 111 -0.71 9.31 -18.81
N THR A 112 0.03 10.16 -19.44
CA THR A 112 -0.10 11.61 -19.31
C THR A 112 -0.50 12.17 -20.65
N ARG A 113 -1.58 12.93 -20.69
CA ARG A 113 -2.02 13.68 -21.88
C ARG A 113 -1.94 15.15 -21.59
N ARG A 114 -1.27 15.86 -22.44
CA ARG A 114 -1.12 17.30 -22.34
C ARG A 114 -1.64 17.97 -23.61
N SER A 115 -2.52 18.93 -23.43
CA SER A 115 -2.97 19.82 -24.50
C SER A 115 -2.45 21.22 -24.19
N THR A 116 -1.72 21.80 -25.14
CA THR A 116 -1.23 23.18 -25.03
C THR A 116 -1.83 24.00 -26.15
N THR A 117 -2.56 25.01 -25.80
CA THR A 117 -3.16 25.96 -26.76
C THR A 117 -2.50 27.32 -26.59
N PRO A 118 -1.41 27.61 -27.32
CA PRO A 118 -0.80 28.93 -27.30
C PRO A 118 -1.71 29.93 -28.02
N ILE A 119 -2.00 31.02 -27.35
CA ILE A 119 -2.70 32.19 -27.88
C ILE A 119 -1.66 33.27 -28.04
N ALA A 120 -1.33 33.64 -29.29
CA ALA A 120 -0.37 34.68 -29.55
C ALA A 120 -1.07 35.92 -30.13
N LEU A 121 -0.67 37.07 -29.64
CA LEU A 121 -1.09 38.40 -30.13
C LEU A 121 0.15 39.19 -30.47
N ASP A 122 0.28 39.56 -31.74
CA ASP A 122 1.37 40.38 -32.24
C ASP A 122 0.82 41.71 -32.75
N VAL A 123 1.49 42.81 -32.43
CA VAL A 123 1.09 44.18 -32.85
C VAL A 123 2.28 44.84 -33.55
N GLY A 124 2.06 45.28 -34.75
CA GLY A 124 3.04 46.05 -35.53
C GLY A 124 3.08 47.51 -35.09
N LEU A 125 4.18 47.93 -34.46
CA LEU A 125 4.39 49.32 -34.01
C LEU A 125 4.99 50.17 -35.15
N THR A 126 5.89 49.58 -35.92
CA THR A 126 6.51 50.19 -37.10
C THR A 126 6.62 49.12 -38.18
N ASN A 127 7.00 49.48 -39.39
CA ASN A 127 7.26 48.48 -40.47
C ASN A 127 8.49 47.59 -40.20
N ARG A 128 9.23 47.86 -39.15
CA ARG A 128 10.44 47.08 -38.77
C ARG A 128 10.40 46.53 -37.34
N PHE A 129 9.37 46.90 -36.59
CA PHE A 129 9.27 46.53 -35.18
C PHE A 129 7.85 46.15 -34.81
N ALA A 130 7.69 44.96 -34.25
CA ALA A 130 6.46 44.46 -33.71
C ALA A 130 6.66 43.96 -32.26
N ILE A 131 5.65 44.03 -31.46
CA ILE A 131 5.61 43.46 -30.10
C ILE A 131 4.60 42.31 -30.14
N GLY A 132 5.01 41.14 -29.62
CA GLY A 132 4.15 39.97 -29.47
C GLY A 132 4.09 39.51 -28.04
N ILE A 133 2.94 38.97 -27.64
CA ILE A 133 2.71 38.26 -26.41
C ILE A 133 2.15 36.88 -26.76
N VAL A 134 2.65 35.85 -26.09
CA VAL A 134 2.14 34.49 -26.21
C VAL A 134 1.69 34.01 -24.84
N VAL A 135 0.43 33.59 -24.75
CA VAL A 135 -0.16 33.06 -23.52
C VAL A 135 -0.53 31.60 -23.80
N PRO A 136 0.22 30.61 -23.28
CA PRO A 136 -0.15 29.22 -23.42
C PRO A 136 -1.26 28.87 -22.43
N TYR A 137 -2.32 28.27 -22.93
CA TYR A 137 -3.29 27.56 -22.11
C TYR A 137 -2.91 26.07 -22.09
N ILE A 138 -2.61 25.54 -20.90
CA ILE A 138 -2.14 24.16 -20.75
C ILE A 138 -3.17 23.37 -19.93
N GLU A 139 -3.59 22.25 -20.49
CA GLU A 139 -4.41 21.26 -19.81
C GLU A 139 -3.62 19.96 -19.73
N THR A 140 -3.39 19.46 -18.51
CA THR A 140 -2.69 18.18 -18.29
C THR A 140 -3.64 17.22 -17.60
N ARG A 141 -3.76 16.03 -18.18
CA ARG A 141 -4.52 14.92 -17.62
C ARG A 141 -3.57 13.76 -17.35
N ASN A 142 -3.45 13.38 -16.09
CA ASN A 142 -2.65 12.23 -15.66
C ASN A 142 -3.60 11.11 -15.27
N ASN A 143 -3.33 9.93 -15.79
CA ASN A 143 -4.04 8.71 -15.46
C ASN A 143 -3.03 7.71 -14.90
N ALA A 144 -3.29 7.20 -13.69
CA ALA A 144 -2.45 6.20 -13.05
C ALA A 144 -3.30 4.99 -12.67
N LYS A 145 -2.84 3.81 -13.04
CA LYS A 145 -3.49 2.55 -12.75
C LYS A 145 -2.54 1.66 -11.96
N LEU A 146 -2.98 1.23 -10.79
CA LEU A 146 -2.30 0.26 -9.95
C LEU A 146 -3.15 -1.00 -9.88
N ILE A 147 -2.55 -2.15 -10.14
CA ILE A 147 -3.22 -3.45 -10.07
C ILE A 147 -2.40 -4.33 -9.15
N LEU A 148 -3.03 -4.79 -8.09
CA LEU A 148 -2.40 -5.65 -7.10
C LEU A 148 -2.86 -7.09 -7.30
N ASN A 149 -1.89 -8.02 -7.36
CA ASN A 149 -2.11 -9.46 -7.45
C ASN A 149 -3.10 -9.87 -8.58
N ARG A 150 -2.85 -9.38 -9.79
CA ARG A 150 -3.72 -9.61 -10.97
C ARG A 150 -4.09 -11.08 -11.14
N ASP A 151 -3.11 -11.97 -11.01
CA ASP A 151 -3.26 -13.40 -11.30
C ASP A 151 -3.74 -14.20 -10.08
N GLY A 152 -3.89 -13.57 -8.91
CA GLY A 152 -4.40 -14.20 -7.69
C GLY A 152 -3.45 -15.22 -7.04
N THR A 153 -2.24 -15.42 -7.57
CA THR A 153 -1.36 -16.54 -7.18
C THR A 153 -0.11 -16.14 -6.41
N SER A 154 0.29 -14.88 -6.49
CA SER A 154 1.57 -14.41 -5.94
C SER A 154 1.50 -13.92 -4.49
N ALA A 155 0.29 -13.80 -3.91
CA ALA A 155 0.12 -13.41 -2.53
C ALA A 155 0.39 -14.57 -1.57
N THR A 156 1.02 -14.28 -0.42
CA THR A 156 1.20 -15.23 0.70
C THR A 156 0.18 -15.03 1.81
N ILE A 157 -0.53 -13.89 1.75
CA ILE A 157 -1.53 -13.47 2.73
C ILE A 157 -2.82 -13.05 2.05
N GLY A 158 -3.92 -13.15 2.80
CA GLY A 158 -5.24 -12.68 2.42
C GLY A 158 -5.87 -11.85 3.53
N GLN A 159 -7.10 -11.38 3.30
CA GLN A 159 -7.83 -10.62 4.29
C GLN A 159 -8.07 -11.43 5.57
N ASN A 160 -7.85 -10.83 6.73
CA ASN A 160 -8.22 -11.43 7.99
C ASN A 160 -9.75 -11.52 8.11
N PRO A 161 -10.31 -12.73 8.28
CA PRO A 161 -11.75 -12.93 8.43
C PRO A 161 -12.38 -12.11 9.57
N ALA A 162 -11.59 -11.75 10.60
CA ALA A 162 -12.07 -10.94 11.72
C ALA A 162 -12.56 -9.54 11.31
N PHE A 163 -12.16 -9.05 10.13
CA PHE A 163 -12.65 -7.79 9.55
C PHE A 163 -13.87 -7.97 8.63
N SER A 164 -14.28 -9.21 8.35
CA SER A 164 -15.44 -9.45 7.51
C SER A 164 -16.75 -9.01 8.19
N ALA A 165 -17.62 -8.36 7.47
CA ALA A 165 -18.94 -7.96 7.97
C ALA A 165 -19.81 -9.18 8.32
N THR A 166 -19.67 -10.29 7.60
CA THR A 166 -20.49 -11.50 7.77
C THR A 166 -19.83 -12.54 8.67
N ALA A 167 -18.52 -12.78 8.49
CA ALA A 167 -17.77 -13.83 9.21
C ALA A 167 -16.98 -13.29 10.41
N GLY A 168 -16.84 -11.97 10.57
CA GLY A 168 -15.94 -11.38 11.55
C GLY A 168 -16.27 -11.73 13.01
N ALA A 169 -17.54 -11.75 13.36
CA ALA A 169 -17.95 -12.13 14.70
C ALA A 169 -17.59 -13.58 15.03
N ALA A 170 -17.84 -14.50 14.11
CA ALA A 170 -17.52 -15.92 14.29
C ALA A 170 -15.99 -16.14 14.38
N ALA A 171 -15.21 -15.47 13.53
CA ALA A 171 -13.77 -15.52 13.56
C ALA A 171 -13.19 -15.01 14.90
N ARG A 172 -13.65 -13.87 15.39
CA ARG A 172 -13.24 -13.33 16.71
C ARG A 172 -13.63 -14.26 17.86
N THR A 173 -14.83 -14.84 17.80
CA THR A 173 -15.26 -15.82 18.81
C THR A 173 -14.35 -17.05 18.83
N ALA A 174 -14.00 -17.59 17.66
CA ALA A 174 -13.09 -18.73 17.53
C ALA A 174 -11.70 -18.40 18.08
N ASN A 175 -11.14 -17.24 17.69
CA ASN A 175 -9.84 -16.74 18.19
C ASN A 175 -9.87 -16.60 19.71
N GLY A 176 -10.90 -15.94 20.27
CA GLY A 176 -11.04 -15.78 21.70
C GLY A 176 -11.20 -17.10 22.44
N THR A 177 -11.84 -18.10 21.84
CA THR A 177 -11.95 -19.45 22.42
C THR A 177 -10.59 -20.14 22.48
N LEU A 178 -9.83 -20.13 21.38
CA LEU A 178 -8.49 -20.69 21.35
C LEU A 178 -7.55 -20.01 22.38
N LEU A 179 -7.57 -18.68 22.43
CA LEU A 179 -6.75 -17.92 23.38
C LEU A 179 -7.08 -18.27 24.84
N ARG A 180 -8.37 -18.42 25.17
CA ARG A 180 -8.79 -18.87 26.52
C ARG A 180 -8.30 -20.28 26.83
N GLN A 181 -8.38 -21.20 25.86
CA GLN A 181 -7.89 -22.59 26.05
C GLN A 181 -6.39 -22.61 26.32
N ILE A 182 -5.60 -21.84 25.57
CA ILE A 182 -4.15 -21.73 25.79
C ILE A 182 -3.87 -21.11 27.18
N ASP A 183 -4.62 -20.07 27.56
CA ASP A 183 -4.45 -19.41 28.86
C ASP A 183 -4.79 -20.32 30.01
N GLN A 184 -5.87 -21.09 29.91
CA GLN A 184 -6.25 -22.12 30.89
C GLN A 184 -5.20 -23.21 31.02
N ALA A 185 -4.71 -23.74 29.87
CA ALA A 185 -3.66 -24.75 29.89
C ALA A 185 -2.38 -24.23 30.54
N ARG A 186 -1.98 -23.00 30.21
CA ARG A 186 -0.82 -22.34 30.80
C ARG A 186 -0.97 -22.15 32.32
N THR A 187 -2.13 -21.68 32.75
CA THR A 187 -2.42 -21.46 34.18
C THR A 187 -2.42 -22.77 34.96
N LEU A 188 -3.06 -23.82 34.43
CA LEU A 188 -3.08 -25.14 35.04
C LEU A 188 -1.66 -25.73 35.16
N LEU A 189 -0.86 -25.66 34.08
CA LEU A 189 0.51 -26.17 34.10
C LEU A 189 1.38 -25.40 35.10
N ALA A 190 1.25 -24.08 35.17
CA ALA A 190 1.99 -23.25 36.13
C ALA A 190 1.61 -23.61 37.58
N ALA A 191 0.32 -23.84 37.85
CA ALA A 191 -0.16 -24.28 39.15
C ALA A 191 0.40 -25.68 39.52
N GLU A 192 0.40 -26.63 38.56
CA GLU A 192 0.96 -27.95 38.74
C GLU A 192 2.48 -27.93 38.98
N ILE A 193 3.23 -27.09 38.26
CA ILE A 193 4.67 -26.89 38.51
C ILE A 193 4.89 -26.43 39.96
N THR A 194 4.09 -25.46 40.43
CA THR A 194 4.17 -24.94 41.82
C THR A 194 3.82 -26.01 42.83
N ARG A 195 2.74 -26.76 42.60
CA ARG A 195 2.31 -27.87 43.48
C ARG A 195 3.39 -28.95 43.55
N CYS A 196 3.99 -29.32 42.41
CA CYS A 196 4.97 -30.39 42.31
C CYS A 196 6.36 -30.02 42.82
N ALA A 197 6.61 -28.76 43.15
CA ALA A 197 7.81 -28.33 43.83
C ALA A 197 7.88 -28.85 45.27
N ALA A 198 6.71 -29.13 45.91
CA ALA A 198 6.66 -29.72 47.23
C ALA A 198 7.06 -31.23 47.18
N PRO A 199 8.00 -31.71 48.03
CA PRO A 199 8.47 -33.08 47.97
C PRO A 199 7.38 -34.15 48.21
N ALA A 200 6.39 -33.82 49.04
CA ALA A 200 5.29 -34.71 49.41
C ALA A 200 4.13 -34.74 48.39
N ALA A 201 4.17 -33.93 47.31
CA ALA A 201 3.12 -33.91 46.30
C ALA A 201 3.14 -35.22 45.48
N THR A 202 1.98 -35.85 45.31
CA THR A 202 1.83 -37.11 44.55
C THR A 202 1.43 -36.82 43.11
N GLY A 203 1.70 -37.72 42.15
CA GLY A 203 1.35 -37.59 40.73
C GLY A 203 2.17 -36.54 39.99
N CYS A 204 3.40 -36.27 40.45
CA CYS A 204 4.27 -35.24 39.95
C CYS A 204 5.44 -35.75 39.08
N ASP A 205 5.46 -37.03 38.74
CA ASP A 205 6.65 -37.67 38.13
C ASP A 205 6.99 -37.03 36.79
N ALA A 206 6.03 -36.78 35.92
CA ALA A 206 6.24 -36.16 34.63
C ALA A 206 6.81 -34.72 34.74
N ILE A 207 6.26 -33.92 35.69
CA ILE A 207 6.70 -32.54 35.91
C ILE A 207 8.10 -32.52 36.54
N ARG A 208 8.34 -33.35 37.54
CA ARG A 208 9.67 -33.42 38.21
C ARG A 208 10.75 -33.88 37.29
N ALA A 209 10.46 -34.90 36.45
CA ALA A 209 11.42 -35.41 35.48
C ALA A 209 11.79 -34.35 34.40
N ASN A 210 10.85 -33.43 34.10
CA ASN A 210 11.00 -32.47 32.99
C ASN A 210 10.65 -31.03 33.42
N ALA A 211 11.01 -30.61 34.64
CA ALA A 211 10.61 -29.33 35.23
C ALA A 211 10.99 -28.12 34.35
N ALA A 212 12.18 -28.12 33.80
CA ALA A 212 12.63 -27.05 32.88
C ALA A 212 11.80 -27.01 31.58
N ALA A 213 11.45 -28.15 31.00
CA ALA A 213 10.61 -28.22 29.81
C ALA A 213 9.18 -27.72 30.11
N ALA A 214 8.61 -28.05 31.27
CA ALA A 214 7.31 -27.55 31.70
C ALA A 214 7.31 -26.02 31.85
N GLN A 215 8.34 -25.43 32.45
CA GLN A 215 8.49 -23.97 32.54
C GLN A 215 8.64 -23.30 31.17
N GLN A 216 9.45 -23.86 30.30
CA GLN A 216 9.60 -23.37 28.92
C GLN A 216 8.30 -23.46 28.14
N LEU A 217 7.48 -24.51 28.36
CA LEU A 217 6.18 -24.66 27.73
C LEU A 217 5.23 -23.51 28.13
N VAL A 218 5.19 -23.15 29.43
CA VAL A 218 4.41 -22.01 29.91
C VAL A 218 4.83 -20.70 29.21
N GLN A 219 6.13 -20.48 29.03
CA GLN A 219 6.63 -19.29 28.34
C GLN A 219 6.28 -19.30 26.85
N ARG A 220 6.54 -20.43 26.15
CA ARG A 220 6.19 -20.57 24.73
C ARG A 220 4.69 -20.39 24.49
N ALA A 221 3.84 -20.85 25.39
CA ALA A 221 2.41 -20.66 25.29
C ALA A 221 2.03 -19.17 25.37
N ALA A 222 2.68 -18.40 26.28
CA ALA A 222 2.46 -16.95 26.37
C ALA A 222 2.91 -16.21 25.09
N GLU A 223 4.06 -16.58 24.55
CA GLU A 223 4.56 -16.04 23.28
C GLU A 223 3.61 -16.37 22.12
N THR A 224 3.13 -17.62 22.07
CA THR A 224 2.14 -18.06 21.07
C THR A 224 0.84 -17.26 21.17
N GLN A 225 0.32 -17.06 22.40
CA GLN A 225 -0.86 -16.19 22.60
C GLN A 225 -0.65 -14.78 22.08
N SER A 226 0.48 -14.17 22.41
CA SER A 226 0.82 -12.82 21.95
C SER A 226 0.89 -12.74 20.42
N ALA A 227 1.50 -13.73 19.79
CA ALA A 227 1.60 -13.80 18.34
C ALA A 227 0.22 -14.03 17.68
N ILE A 228 -0.64 -14.87 18.26
CA ILE A 228 -2.02 -15.07 17.77
C ILE A 228 -2.80 -13.76 17.84
N VAL A 229 -2.73 -13.03 18.96
CA VAL A 229 -3.42 -11.74 19.11
C VAL A 229 -2.93 -10.74 18.07
N THR A 230 -1.63 -10.69 17.82
CA THR A 230 -1.05 -9.79 16.81
C THR A 230 -1.53 -10.09 15.40
N VAL A 231 -1.60 -11.37 15.01
CA VAL A 231 -1.95 -11.78 13.66
C VAL A 231 -3.47 -11.88 13.47
N TYR A 232 -4.15 -12.65 14.33
CA TYR A 232 -5.55 -13.01 14.13
C TYR A 232 -6.51 -12.18 14.98
N GLY A 233 -6.01 -11.54 16.04
CA GLY A 233 -6.84 -10.82 17.02
C GLY A 233 -7.36 -11.72 18.13
N ASP A 234 -8.24 -11.16 18.95
CA ASP A 234 -8.92 -11.80 20.06
C ASP A 234 -10.45 -11.77 19.87
N SER A 235 -11.21 -11.99 20.94
CA SER A 235 -12.68 -11.92 20.91
C SER A 235 -13.24 -10.51 20.68
N VAL A 236 -12.44 -9.47 20.89
CA VAL A 236 -12.85 -8.06 20.82
C VAL A 236 -12.19 -7.35 19.64
N ARG A 237 -10.89 -7.56 19.46
CA ARG A 237 -10.06 -6.86 18.49
C ARG A 237 -9.74 -7.77 17.31
N ALA A 238 -9.87 -7.25 16.13
CA ALA A 238 -9.25 -7.85 14.96
C ALA A 238 -7.73 -7.55 15.01
N GLY A 239 -6.89 -8.54 14.78
CA GLY A 239 -5.43 -8.39 14.79
C GLY A 239 -4.92 -7.64 13.54
N SER A 240 -3.97 -8.24 12.83
CA SER A 240 -3.52 -7.73 11.54
C SER A 240 -4.67 -7.74 10.52
N PRO A 241 -4.74 -6.75 9.60
CA PRO A 241 -5.72 -6.76 8.51
C PRO A 241 -5.53 -7.95 7.56
N VAL A 242 -4.37 -8.57 7.59
CA VAL A 242 -4.01 -9.70 6.71
C VAL A 242 -3.48 -10.88 7.53
N VAL A 243 -3.79 -12.09 7.06
CA VAL A 243 -3.38 -13.36 7.65
C VAL A 243 -2.90 -14.33 6.56
N PRO A 244 -2.17 -15.39 6.89
CA PRO A 244 -1.79 -16.43 5.93
C PRO A 244 -3.02 -17.01 5.22
N ILE A 245 -2.83 -17.33 3.95
CA ILE A 245 -3.91 -17.85 3.11
C ILE A 245 -4.30 -19.24 3.56
N SER A 246 -5.60 -19.55 3.50
CA SER A 246 -6.11 -20.88 3.75
C SER A 246 -5.46 -21.91 2.81
N GLY A 247 -5.06 -23.06 3.36
CA GLY A 247 -4.38 -24.09 2.60
C GLY A 247 -2.91 -23.82 2.25
N SER A 248 -2.36 -22.66 2.60
CA SER A 248 -0.94 -22.39 2.43
C SER A 248 -0.08 -23.23 3.37
N ALA A 249 1.16 -23.49 2.96
CA ALA A 249 2.14 -24.19 3.80
C ALA A 249 2.35 -23.46 5.15
N THR A 250 2.30 -22.13 5.14
CA THR A 250 2.43 -21.30 6.36
C THR A 250 1.26 -21.53 7.31
N GLN A 251 0.02 -21.53 6.79
CA GLN A 251 -1.15 -21.82 7.62
C GLN A 251 -1.14 -23.25 8.16
N ALA A 252 -0.75 -24.21 7.33
CA ALA A 252 -0.57 -25.61 7.76
C ALA A 252 0.49 -25.73 8.87
N ALA A 253 1.63 -25.04 8.74
CA ALA A 253 2.67 -25.03 9.76
C ALA A 253 2.19 -24.44 11.09
N ILE A 254 1.41 -23.33 11.05
CA ILE A 254 0.79 -22.75 12.24
C ILE A 254 -0.11 -23.79 12.94
N ASN A 255 -1.00 -24.42 12.20
CA ASN A 255 -1.93 -25.42 12.75
C ASN A 255 -1.17 -26.62 13.34
N THR A 256 -0.11 -27.09 12.66
CA THR A 256 0.75 -28.17 13.17
C THR A 256 1.42 -27.79 14.48
N ARG A 257 1.94 -26.56 14.60
CA ARG A 257 2.58 -26.09 15.85
C ARG A 257 1.59 -25.91 17.00
N LEU A 258 0.36 -25.45 16.69
CA LEU A 258 -0.70 -25.40 17.72
C LEU A 258 -1.10 -26.80 18.18
N GLY A 259 -1.14 -27.78 17.26
CA GLY A 259 -1.34 -29.19 17.59
C GLY A 259 -0.20 -29.74 18.46
N ALA A 260 1.05 -29.45 18.12
CA ALA A 260 2.21 -29.84 18.91
C ALA A 260 2.18 -29.21 20.32
N LEU A 261 1.85 -27.92 20.42
CA LEU A 261 1.69 -27.22 21.70
C LEU A 261 0.63 -27.93 22.59
N ARG A 262 -0.49 -28.31 21.99
CA ARG A 262 -1.52 -29.09 22.69
C ARG A 262 -0.98 -30.43 23.19
N THR A 263 -0.32 -31.21 22.34
CA THR A 263 0.25 -32.51 22.72
C THR A 263 1.29 -32.38 23.84
N GLU A 264 2.09 -31.32 23.83
CA GLU A 264 3.04 -31.04 24.91
C GLU A 264 2.31 -30.76 26.24
N PHE A 265 1.22 -29.98 26.24
CA PHE A 265 0.39 -29.79 27.45
C PHE A 265 -0.21 -31.10 27.95
N GLU A 266 -0.74 -31.93 27.03
CA GLU A 266 -1.31 -33.24 27.35
C GLU A 266 -0.25 -34.18 27.98
N SER A 267 1.01 -34.10 27.57
CA SER A 267 2.11 -34.88 28.15
C SER A 267 2.39 -34.55 29.63
N PHE A 268 2.01 -33.36 30.06
CA PHE A 268 2.05 -32.94 31.48
C PHE A 268 0.69 -33.11 32.20
N GLY A 269 -0.27 -33.80 31.59
CA GLY A 269 -1.60 -34.05 32.15
C GLY A 269 -2.58 -32.91 32.02
N VAL A 270 -2.29 -31.88 31.22
CA VAL A 270 -3.16 -30.74 30.95
C VAL A 270 -3.94 -30.98 29.66
N THR A 271 -5.25 -31.19 29.75
CA THR A 271 -6.13 -31.56 28.62
C THR A 271 -7.15 -30.49 28.26
N SER A 272 -6.93 -29.23 28.69
CA SER A 272 -7.90 -28.14 28.49
C SER A 272 -7.92 -27.57 27.05
N MET A 273 -6.90 -27.89 26.23
CA MET A 273 -6.87 -27.41 24.85
C MET A 273 -7.63 -28.34 23.91
N ALA A 274 -8.75 -27.86 23.37
CA ALA A 274 -9.43 -28.58 22.28
C ALA A 274 -8.64 -28.48 20.96
N ALA A 275 -8.85 -29.47 20.09
CA ALA A 275 -8.35 -29.37 18.73
C ALA A 275 -9.05 -28.21 18.01
N GLY A 276 -8.27 -27.29 17.47
CA GLY A 276 -8.79 -26.15 16.73
C GLY A 276 -7.75 -25.62 15.74
N SER A 277 -8.22 -25.02 14.69
CA SER A 277 -7.40 -24.26 13.76
C SER A 277 -7.80 -22.80 13.78
N LEU A 278 -6.84 -21.91 13.58
CA LEU A 278 -7.14 -20.50 13.44
C LEU A 278 -7.90 -20.26 12.15
N PRO A 279 -8.88 -19.35 12.15
CA PRO A 279 -9.57 -18.97 10.93
C PRO A 279 -8.57 -18.33 9.96
N ALA A 280 -8.57 -18.84 8.73
CA ALA A 280 -7.78 -18.28 7.64
C ALA A 280 -8.71 -17.99 6.45
N PRO A 281 -8.39 -17.05 5.57
CA PRO A 281 -9.22 -16.77 4.41
C PRO A 281 -9.34 -18.02 3.54
N ALA A 282 -10.56 -18.33 3.12
CA ALA A 282 -10.84 -19.48 2.29
C ALA A 282 -10.24 -19.36 0.88
N THR A 283 -10.12 -18.12 0.42
CA THR A 283 -9.56 -17.80 -0.88
C THR A 283 -8.65 -16.59 -0.76
N ILE A 284 -7.58 -16.64 -1.49
CA ILE A 284 -6.89 -15.43 -1.86
C ILE A 284 -7.88 -14.58 -2.64
N VAL A 285 -7.64 -13.35 -2.55
CA VAL A 285 -8.06 -12.37 -3.47
C VAL A 285 -7.81 -12.85 -4.91
N ASN A 286 -8.81 -13.46 -5.49
CA ASN A 286 -8.76 -13.93 -6.85
C ASN A 286 -9.07 -12.79 -7.81
N GLY A 287 -8.11 -12.49 -8.67
CA GLY A 287 -8.30 -11.59 -9.78
C GLY A 287 -8.03 -10.11 -9.50
N PRO A 288 -8.03 -9.30 -10.56
CA PRO A 288 -7.76 -7.88 -10.48
C PRO A 288 -8.79 -7.21 -9.57
N GLY A 289 -8.34 -6.56 -8.55
CA GLY A 289 -9.15 -5.68 -7.73
C GLY A 289 -9.70 -6.21 -6.43
N ALA A 290 -9.44 -7.44 -5.99
CA ALA A 290 -10.04 -7.85 -4.73
C ALA A 290 -9.26 -7.36 -3.50
N ILE A 291 -7.92 -7.32 -3.49
CA ILE A 291 -7.17 -6.53 -2.50
C ILE A 291 -7.26 -5.04 -2.86
N ALA A 292 -7.24 -4.67 -4.12
CA ALA A 292 -7.49 -3.32 -4.55
C ALA A 292 -8.90 -2.85 -4.16
N ARG A 293 -9.88 -3.73 -4.10
CA ARG A 293 -11.20 -3.41 -3.57
C ARG A 293 -11.21 -3.20 -2.05
N ILE A 294 -10.44 -3.99 -1.30
CA ILE A 294 -10.31 -3.83 0.14
C ILE A 294 -9.56 -2.56 0.49
N VAL A 295 -8.54 -2.23 -0.30
CA VAL A 295 -7.76 -1.00 -0.16
C VAL A 295 -8.44 0.14 -0.91
N GLY A 296 -9.13 -0.11 -1.99
CA GLY A 296 -9.80 0.86 -2.84
C GLY A 296 -11.16 1.29 -2.33
N ASP A 297 -11.91 0.43 -1.66
CA ASP A 297 -13.14 0.81 -0.96
C ASP A 297 -12.83 1.66 0.28
N THR A 298 -11.62 1.52 0.84
CA THR A 298 -11.14 2.37 1.95
C THR A 298 -10.23 3.50 1.50
N ALA A 299 -9.56 3.36 0.38
CA ALA A 299 -8.75 4.38 -0.26
C ALA A 299 -9.27 4.57 -1.67
N TYR A 300 -10.34 5.32 -1.80
CA TYR A 300 -10.85 5.78 -3.08
C TYR A 300 -9.67 6.11 -3.98
N GLY A 301 -9.44 5.28 -4.94
CA GLY A 301 -8.53 5.63 -5.95
C GLY A 301 -7.31 4.78 -6.19
N LEU A 302 -7.04 3.70 -5.48
CA LEU A 302 -5.99 2.77 -5.93
C LEU A 302 -6.40 1.96 -7.16
N ASP A 303 -7.70 1.81 -7.37
CA ASP A 303 -8.30 1.22 -8.57
C ASP A 303 -8.77 2.29 -9.57
N TYR A 304 -8.81 3.50 -9.13
CA TYR A 304 -9.18 4.67 -9.89
C TYR A 304 -8.02 5.61 -9.92
N ASN A 305 -7.59 6.04 -11.00
CA ASN A 305 -7.13 7.39 -11.19
C ASN A 305 -6.87 8.13 -9.87
N VAL A 306 -6.14 7.52 -8.94
CA VAL A 306 -5.67 8.21 -7.73
C VAL A 306 -5.03 9.53 -8.13
N LEU A 307 -4.71 9.60 -9.42
CA LEU A 307 -4.14 10.73 -10.09
C LEU A 307 -4.95 11.10 -11.34
N ASP A 308 -6.28 10.86 -11.37
CA ASP A 308 -7.12 11.50 -12.38
C ASP A 308 -7.27 12.98 -12.00
N GLY A 309 -6.16 13.69 -12.12
CA GLY A 309 -6.10 15.11 -12.00
C GLY A 309 -6.13 15.73 -13.38
N THR A 310 -7.27 16.21 -13.83
CA THR A 310 -7.26 17.24 -14.84
C THR A 310 -6.86 18.54 -14.17
N ARG A 311 -5.58 18.83 -14.16
CA ARG A 311 -5.10 20.12 -13.73
C ARG A 311 -5.23 21.09 -14.91
N ARG A 312 -6.14 22.01 -14.82
CA ARG A 312 -6.18 23.15 -15.72
C ARG A 312 -5.26 24.21 -15.15
N SER A 313 -4.08 24.32 -15.74
CA SER A 313 -3.23 25.45 -15.43
C SER A 313 -3.70 26.63 -16.27
N GLY A 314 -4.20 27.63 -15.57
CA GLY A 314 -4.41 28.93 -16.17
C GLY A 314 -3.07 29.63 -16.47
N ILE A 315 -3.15 30.91 -16.77
CA ILE A 315 -2.01 31.81 -17.07
C ILE A 315 -0.91 31.82 -15.98
N GLY A 316 -1.08 31.09 -14.89
CA GLY A 316 -0.21 31.11 -13.73
C GLY A 316 0.90 30.08 -13.65
N ASP A 317 0.98 29.15 -14.58
CA ASP A 317 2.03 28.13 -14.60
C ASP A 317 3.14 28.44 -15.65
N ILE A 318 3.30 29.71 -16.00
CA ILE A 318 4.38 30.21 -16.87
C ILE A 318 5.58 30.54 -16.03
#